data_9b186486a6b643cec6954cca4c7225ba
#
_entry.id   9b186486a6b643cec6954cca4c7225ba
#
_cell.length_a   1.000
_cell.length_b   1.000
_cell.length_c   1.000
_cell.angle_alpha   90.00
_cell.angle_beta   90.00
_cell.angle_gamma   90.00
#
_symmetry.space_group_name_H-M   'P 1'
#
loop_
_entity.id
_entity.type
_entity.pdbx_description
1 polymer ?
#
loop_
_entity_poly.entity_id
_entity_poly.type
_entity_poly.pdbx_seq_one_letter_code
_entity_poly.pdbx_strand_id
1 'polypeptide(L)'
;VGAATDPDVFSQAWNPAKYPFTISRAGISLNYTPWLRKITSGIALLDAAGYVRIGDYQAVSGSVRYFTLGDVMTSDNNMTVRPYEFGVDVAYSRMLSEKLSAAIALRYIYSDISGHYDDQMKAGSAFAADLALYWNNYVMLGSRESQLAFGLNISNVGSKINYGGDYSYFIPTNLRLGASLMIPVNEFNRVSFSADVNKLLVPSLPLKNDGETNEDYNERVRREYYDMSSIKGMFKSFGDSPNGFKGELEELQWGLGMEYTYNDQFSLRAGYHHESDSQGGRKFFTLGAGFRMNVLSIDAGYVVATNATNPLDQTLRVSLSFDMDGIKSLFSKK
;
A
#
# COMPACT_ATOMS: atom_id res chain seq x y z
N VAL A 1 -8.66 -1.56 -1.53
CA VAL A 1 -9.16 -0.88 -0.32
C VAL A 1 -8.58 -1.54 0.90
N GLY A 2 -8.26 -0.76 1.96
CA GLY A 2 -7.64 -1.32 3.15
C GLY A 2 -7.43 -0.33 4.31
N ALA A 3 -7.59 0.97 4.06
CA ALA A 3 -7.32 1.98 5.08
C ALA A 3 -8.26 1.90 6.30
N ALA A 4 -9.51 1.47 6.08
CA ALA A 4 -10.55 1.39 7.10
C ALA A 4 -11.22 0.01 7.23
N THR A 5 -10.77 -1.00 6.49
CA THR A 5 -11.26 -2.40 6.64
C THR A 5 -10.99 -2.92 8.04
N ASP A 6 -11.66 -4.01 8.40
CA ASP A 6 -11.44 -4.66 9.71
C ASP A 6 -9.95 -4.86 9.99
N PRO A 7 -9.53 -4.67 11.26
CA PRO A 7 -8.16 -4.91 11.69
C PRO A 7 -7.75 -6.36 11.48
N ASP A 8 -6.64 -6.56 10.77
CA ASP A 8 -6.09 -7.87 10.46
C ASP A 8 -4.55 -7.85 10.46
N VAL A 9 -3.94 -8.99 10.21
CA VAL A 9 -2.48 -9.13 10.16
C VAL A 9 -1.85 -8.39 8.96
N PHE A 10 -2.61 -8.10 7.91
CA PHE A 10 -2.15 -7.39 6.71
C PHE A 10 -2.21 -5.86 6.84
N SER A 11 -2.63 -5.36 7.98
CA SER A 11 -2.86 -3.92 8.23
C SER A 11 -1.60 -3.07 8.09
N GLN A 12 -0.39 -3.65 8.22
CA GLN A 12 0.88 -2.91 8.11
C GLN A 12 1.01 -2.12 6.80
N ALA A 13 0.63 -2.72 5.68
CA ALA A 13 0.75 -2.09 4.36
C ALA A 13 -0.34 -1.04 4.07
N TRP A 14 -1.41 -1.00 4.87
CA TRP A 14 -2.58 -0.17 4.62
C TRP A 14 -2.75 0.93 5.65
N ASN A 15 -2.79 0.55 6.92
CA ASN A 15 -2.98 1.45 8.05
C ASN A 15 -2.57 0.74 9.34
N PRO A 16 -1.36 0.93 9.86
CA PRO A 16 -0.89 0.27 11.08
C PRO A 16 -1.64 0.71 12.34
N ALA A 17 -2.38 1.82 12.32
CA ALA A 17 -3.21 2.24 13.45
C ALA A 17 -4.37 1.27 13.76
N LYS A 18 -4.65 0.30 12.89
CA LYS A 18 -5.68 -0.74 13.12
C LYS A 18 -5.26 -1.79 14.16
N TYR A 19 -3.98 -2.05 14.36
CA TYR A 19 -3.51 -3.16 15.19
C TYR A 19 -3.98 -3.17 16.65
N PRO A 20 -4.14 -2.04 17.35
CA PRO A 20 -4.70 -2.08 18.71
C PRO A 20 -6.12 -2.66 18.80
N PHE A 21 -6.86 -2.66 17.67
CA PHE A 21 -8.23 -3.21 17.58
C PHE A 21 -8.28 -4.66 17.08
N THR A 22 -7.17 -5.31 16.80
CA THR A 22 -7.16 -6.73 16.39
C THR A 22 -7.65 -7.62 17.52
N ILE A 23 -8.36 -8.69 17.18
CA ILE A 23 -8.86 -9.68 18.15
C ILE A 23 -7.67 -10.45 18.74
N SER A 24 -6.81 -10.98 17.88
CA SER A 24 -5.62 -11.74 18.30
C SER A 24 -4.53 -10.83 18.84
N ARG A 25 -3.78 -11.33 19.81
CA ARG A 25 -2.68 -10.58 20.41
C ARG A 25 -1.44 -10.50 19.52
N ALA A 26 -1.26 -11.44 18.63
CA ALA A 26 -0.14 -11.46 17.70
C ALA A 26 -0.50 -12.23 16.44
N GLY A 27 0.14 -11.86 15.32
CA GLY A 27 -0.03 -12.55 14.06
C GLY A 27 1.13 -12.29 13.11
N ILE A 28 1.29 -13.19 12.14
CA ILE A 28 2.29 -13.10 11.07
C ILE A 28 1.60 -13.34 9.73
N SER A 29 1.98 -12.60 8.71
CA SER A 29 1.51 -12.79 7.34
C SER A 29 2.65 -12.91 6.35
N LEU A 30 2.39 -13.66 5.27
CA LEU A 30 3.24 -13.81 4.12
C LEU A 30 2.40 -13.58 2.86
N ASN A 31 2.89 -12.74 1.95
CA ASN A 31 2.24 -12.47 0.68
C ASN A 31 3.21 -12.74 -0.46
N TYR A 32 2.70 -13.34 -1.51
CA TYR A 32 3.40 -13.51 -2.77
C TYR A 32 2.53 -13.04 -3.93
N THR A 33 3.06 -12.13 -4.72
CA THR A 33 2.38 -11.57 -5.90
C THR A 33 3.33 -11.59 -7.08
N PRO A 34 3.23 -12.56 -7.98
CA PRO A 34 3.95 -12.51 -9.25
C PRO A 34 3.34 -11.42 -10.13
N TRP A 35 4.17 -10.50 -10.60
CA TRP A 35 3.77 -9.34 -11.40
C TRP A 35 4.12 -9.52 -12.87
N LEU A 36 3.35 -8.84 -13.75
CA LEU A 36 3.64 -8.68 -15.18
C LEU A 36 3.89 -9.99 -15.93
N ARG A 37 3.30 -11.09 -15.50
CA ARG A 37 3.52 -12.44 -16.07
C ARG A 37 3.31 -12.53 -17.57
N LYS A 38 2.48 -11.65 -18.15
CA LYS A 38 2.25 -11.57 -19.59
C LYS A 38 3.41 -10.92 -20.36
N ILE A 39 4.22 -10.13 -19.68
CA ILE A 39 5.29 -9.32 -20.30
C ILE A 39 6.64 -10.00 -20.09
N THR A 40 6.92 -10.43 -18.86
CA THR A 40 8.18 -11.05 -18.49
C THR A 40 8.01 -12.01 -17.31
N SER A 41 8.92 -12.96 -17.19
CA SER A 41 9.01 -13.85 -16.05
C SER A 41 9.97 -13.29 -15.00
N GLY A 42 9.75 -13.64 -13.74
CA GLY A 42 10.67 -13.31 -12.65
C GLY A 42 10.37 -12.04 -11.87
N ILE A 43 9.41 -11.19 -12.33
CA ILE A 43 8.98 -10.05 -11.53
C ILE A 43 8.02 -10.54 -10.45
N ALA A 44 8.34 -10.25 -9.19
CA ALA A 44 7.52 -10.64 -8.05
C ALA A 44 7.67 -9.69 -6.88
N LEU A 45 6.58 -9.54 -6.14
CA LEU A 45 6.54 -8.87 -4.84
C LEU A 45 6.32 -9.92 -3.75
N LEU A 46 7.24 -9.95 -2.79
CA LEU A 46 7.14 -10.70 -1.55
C LEU A 46 6.97 -9.70 -0.39
N ASP A 47 6.10 -10.04 0.53
CA ASP A 47 5.86 -9.22 1.71
C ASP A 47 5.65 -10.14 2.91
N ALA A 48 6.35 -9.87 3.99
CA ALA A 48 6.17 -10.50 5.28
C ALA A 48 5.89 -9.43 6.32
N ALA A 49 4.83 -9.59 7.10
CA ALA A 49 4.47 -8.65 8.17
C ALA A 49 4.09 -9.40 9.43
N GLY A 50 4.22 -8.71 10.56
CA GLY A 50 3.80 -9.24 11.84
C GLY A 50 3.50 -8.12 12.83
N TYR A 51 2.72 -8.46 13.84
CA TYR A 51 2.39 -7.55 14.94
C TYR A 51 2.29 -8.30 16.28
N VAL A 52 2.47 -7.54 17.33
CA VAL A 52 2.21 -7.98 18.72
C VAL A 52 1.51 -6.84 19.46
N ARG A 53 0.36 -7.13 20.08
CA ARG A 53 -0.30 -6.21 21.01
C ARG A 53 0.39 -6.24 22.36
N ILE A 54 0.67 -5.06 22.89
CA ILE A 54 1.26 -4.83 24.21
C ILE A 54 0.15 -4.35 25.14
N GLY A 55 -0.44 -5.28 25.91
CA GLY A 55 -1.67 -5.01 26.65
C GLY A 55 -2.86 -4.80 25.72
N ASP A 56 -3.83 -3.99 26.16
CA ASP A 56 -5.11 -3.82 25.47
C ASP A 56 -5.14 -2.60 24.51
N TYR A 57 -4.17 -1.69 24.68
CA TYR A 57 -4.23 -0.38 24.02
C TYR A 57 -3.10 -0.09 23.06
N GLN A 58 -2.11 -0.96 22.92
CA GLN A 58 -0.90 -0.70 22.16
C GLN A 58 -0.54 -1.91 21.31
N ALA A 59 0.15 -1.65 20.18
CA ALA A 59 0.78 -2.69 19.40
C ALA A 59 2.10 -2.19 18.79
N VAL A 60 3.02 -3.14 18.59
CA VAL A 60 4.22 -2.98 17.77
C VAL A 60 4.07 -3.91 16.59
N SER A 61 4.42 -3.42 15.41
CA SER A 61 4.33 -4.19 14.17
C SER A 61 5.50 -3.87 13.25
N GLY A 62 5.71 -4.68 12.24
CA GLY A 62 6.72 -4.42 11.24
C GLY A 62 6.52 -5.27 10.00
N SER A 63 7.18 -4.88 8.91
CA SER A 63 7.19 -5.65 7.69
C SER A 63 8.53 -5.60 6.98
N VAL A 64 8.75 -6.61 6.13
CA VAL A 64 9.81 -6.64 5.14
C VAL A 64 9.15 -6.88 3.80
N ARG A 65 9.41 -6.00 2.86
CA ARG A 65 8.92 -6.08 1.49
C ARG A 65 10.09 -6.18 0.54
N TYR A 66 10.06 -7.17 -0.35
CA TYR A 66 11.07 -7.39 -1.36
C TYR A 66 10.42 -7.44 -2.74
N PHE A 67 10.92 -6.62 -3.65
CA PHE A 67 10.48 -6.55 -5.03
C PHE A 67 11.63 -6.88 -5.95
N THR A 68 11.49 -7.94 -6.75
CA THR A 68 12.44 -8.28 -7.81
C THR A 68 11.87 -7.89 -9.17
N LEU A 69 12.68 -7.25 -10.00
CA LEU A 69 12.33 -6.90 -11.37
C LEU A 69 12.66 -8.02 -12.36
N GLY A 70 13.10 -9.19 -11.87
CA GLY A 70 13.45 -10.31 -12.70
C GLY A 70 14.81 -10.15 -13.38
N ASP A 71 15.07 -11.02 -14.34
CA ASP A 71 16.30 -11.01 -15.12
C ASP A 71 16.16 -10.02 -16.29
N VAL A 72 17.03 -9.02 -16.34
CA VAL A 72 17.09 -8.01 -17.40
C VAL A 72 18.38 -8.23 -18.19
N MET A 73 18.26 -8.50 -19.49
CA MET A 73 19.41 -8.61 -20.39
C MET A 73 19.84 -7.21 -20.84
N THR A 74 21.13 -6.91 -20.71
CA THR A 74 21.70 -5.66 -21.20
C THR A 74 22.11 -5.81 -22.65
N SER A 75 21.86 -4.75 -23.46
CA SER A 75 22.11 -4.78 -24.90
C SER A 75 23.61 -4.82 -25.26
N ASP A 76 24.47 -4.25 -24.41
CA ASP A 76 25.87 -3.99 -24.78
C ASP A 76 26.83 -5.16 -24.52
N ASN A 77 26.57 -6.00 -23.52
CA ASN A 77 27.49 -7.07 -23.13
C ASN A 77 26.84 -8.44 -22.98
N ASN A 78 25.56 -8.58 -23.34
CA ASN A 78 24.81 -9.82 -23.14
C ASN A 78 24.84 -10.31 -21.68
N MET A 79 24.98 -9.38 -20.74
CA MET A 79 24.99 -9.67 -19.31
C MET A 79 23.55 -9.67 -18.78
N THR A 80 23.27 -10.59 -17.87
CA THR A 80 22.00 -10.61 -17.14
C THR A 80 22.18 -9.92 -15.79
N VAL A 81 21.37 -8.89 -15.54
CA VAL A 81 21.31 -8.17 -14.27
C VAL A 81 19.99 -8.44 -13.59
N ARG A 82 19.94 -8.29 -12.25
CA ARG A 82 18.77 -8.55 -11.43
C ARG A 82 18.47 -7.35 -10.53
N PRO A 83 17.82 -6.31 -11.06
CA PRO A 83 17.43 -5.17 -10.25
C PRO A 83 16.43 -5.61 -9.16
N TYR A 84 16.57 -5.03 -7.96
CA TYR A 84 15.68 -5.32 -6.86
C TYR A 84 15.54 -4.12 -5.92
N GLU A 85 14.46 -4.14 -5.19
CA GLU A 85 14.16 -3.16 -4.16
C GLU A 85 13.70 -3.88 -2.89
N PHE A 86 14.02 -3.32 -1.73
CA PHE A 86 13.41 -3.77 -0.50
C PHE A 86 13.08 -2.61 0.43
N GLY A 87 12.08 -2.80 1.25
CA GLY A 87 11.69 -1.91 2.33
C GLY A 87 11.55 -2.69 3.62
N VAL A 88 12.03 -2.11 4.70
CA VAL A 88 11.82 -2.61 6.06
C VAL A 88 11.17 -1.52 6.87
N ASP A 89 10.08 -1.84 7.55
CA ASP A 89 9.42 -0.88 8.43
C ASP A 89 9.07 -1.48 9.79
N VAL A 90 9.02 -0.59 10.78
CA VAL A 90 8.55 -0.87 12.15
C VAL A 90 7.57 0.21 12.53
N ALA A 91 6.45 -0.18 13.12
CA ALA A 91 5.42 0.74 13.57
C ALA A 91 5.07 0.54 15.04
N TYR A 92 4.73 1.64 15.69
CA TYR A 92 4.10 1.67 16.99
C TYR A 92 2.71 2.28 16.85
N SER A 93 1.71 1.62 17.39
CA SER A 93 0.32 2.06 17.37
C SER A 93 -0.28 2.06 18.78
N ARG A 94 -1.17 3.04 19.04
CA ARG A 94 -1.81 3.20 20.35
C ARG A 94 -3.23 3.71 20.21
N MET A 95 -4.13 3.15 21.00
CA MET A 95 -5.46 3.72 21.20
C MET A 95 -5.36 5.04 21.96
N LEU A 96 -5.94 6.08 21.40
CA LEU A 96 -6.09 7.42 22.00
C LEU A 96 -7.42 7.51 22.76
N SER A 97 -8.40 6.73 22.32
CA SER A 97 -9.68 6.51 22.99
C SER A 97 -10.19 5.10 22.64
N GLU A 98 -11.33 4.71 23.19
CA GLU A 98 -11.98 3.42 22.86
C GLU A 98 -12.31 3.26 21.37
N LYS A 99 -12.40 4.38 20.62
CA LYS A 99 -12.81 4.42 19.22
C LYS A 99 -11.71 4.88 18.26
N LEU A 100 -10.64 5.47 18.77
CA LEU A 100 -9.60 6.11 17.96
C LEU A 100 -8.23 5.59 18.33
N SER A 101 -7.44 5.23 17.33
CA SER A 101 -6.02 4.92 17.47
C SER A 101 -5.18 5.72 16.49
N ALA A 102 -3.91 5.89 16.84
CA ALA A 102 -2.89 6.48 15.99
C ALA A 102 -1.69 5.55 15.87
N ALA A 103 -0.94 5.67 14.79
CA ALA A 103 0.33 4.97 14.60
C ALA A 103 1.36 5.86 13.93
N ILE A 104 2.61 5.55 14.26
CA ILE A 104 3.79 6.04 13.57
C ILE A 104 4.58 4.83 13.09
N ALA A 105 5.01 4.83 11.82
CA ALA A 105 5.95 3.85 11.29
C ALA A 105 7.22 4.54 10.82
N LEU A 106 8.35 3.86 10.98
CA LEU A 106 9.64 4.26 10.41
C LEU A 106 10.02 3.22 9.36
N ARG A 107 10.48 3.69 8.20
CA ARG A 107 10.80 2.83 7.06
C ARG A 107 12.17 3.15 6.51
N TYR A 108 12.94 2.11 6.23
CA TYR A 108 14.13 2.14 5.39
C TYR A 108 13.79 1.55 4.03
N ILE A 109 14.20 2.24 2.97
CA ILE A 109 14.01 1.86 1.57
C ILE A 109 15.38 1.73 0.92
N TYR A 110 15.60 0.64 0.20
CA TYR A 110 16.78 0.40 -0.62
C TYR A 110 16.34 0.01 -2.02
N SER A 111 16.94 0.60 -3.03
CA SER A 111 16.62 0.36 -4.43
C SER A 111 17.90 0.25 -5.25
N ASP A 112 18.09 -0.90 -5.87
CA ASP A 112 19.16 -1.16 -6.84
C ASP A 112 18.52 -1.42 -8.20
N ILE A 113 18.32 -0.35 -8.96
CA ILE A 113 17.71 -0.40 -10.29
C ILE A 113 18.71 -0.75 -11.39
N SER A 114 20.01 -0.64 -11.10
CA SER A 114 21.09 -0.97 -12.06
C SER A 114 21.44 -2.46 -12.07
N GLY A 115 21.14 -3.16 -10.96
CA GLY A 115 21.61 -4.54 -10.79
C GLY A 115 23.14 -4.67 -10.88
N HIS A 116 23.88 -3.62 -10.52
CA HIS A 116 25.35 -3.52 -10.57
C HIS A 116 25.94 -3.55 -12.00
N TYR A 117 25.15 -3.16 -13.01
CA TYR A 117 25.62 -3.14 -14.40
C TYR A 117 26.47 -1.91 -14.71
N ASP A 118 26.14 -0.73 -14.14
CA ASP A 118 26.80 0.54 -14.41
C ASP A 118 27.50 1.02 -13.14
N ASP A 119 28.83 1.16 -13.20
CA ASP A 119 29.62 1.68 -12.09
C ASP A 119 29.28 3.15 -11.73
N GLN A 120 28.63 3.88 -12.64
CA GLN A 120 28.20 5.26 -12.40
C GLN A 120 26.83 5.31 -11.70
N MET A 121 25.98 4.29 -11.87
CA MET A 121 24.67 4.20 -11.24
C MET A 121 24.77 3.35 -9.96
N LYS A 122 24.63 3.99 -8.83
CA LYS A 122 24.71 3.37 -7.50
C LYS A 122 23.32 3.00 -7.01
N ALA A 123 23.26 2.01 -6.14
CA ALA A 123 22.03 1.75 -5.40
C ALA A 123 21.67 2.96 -4.52
N GLY A 124 20.38 3.30 -4.54
CA GLY A 124 19.84 4.38 -3.73
C GLY A 124 19.25 3.89 -2.42
N SER A 125 19.21 4.76 -1.41
CA SER A 125 18.49 4.51 -0.16
C SER A 125 17.74 5.74 0.32
N ALA A 126 16.66 5.51 1.07
CA ALA A 126 15.86 6.57 1.66
C ALA A 126 15.31 6.13 3.01
N PHE A 127 15.05 7.12 3.88
CA PHE A 127 14.32 6.95 5.12
C PHE A 127 12.98 7.66 5.02
N ALA A 128 11.95 7.04 5.56
CA ALA A 128 10.59 7.58 5.55
C ALA A 128 9.87 7.29 6.86
N ALA A 129 8.85 8.08 7.14
CA ALA A 129 7.90 7.84 8.22
C ALA A 129 6.48 7.80 7.65
N ASP A 130 5.63 6.99 8.28
CA ASP A 130 4.19 7.00 8.03
C ASP A 130 3.46 7.52 9.28
N LEU A 131 2.38 8.24 9.06
CA LEU A 131 1.45 8.70 10.10
C LEU A 131 0.07 8.15 9.79
N ALA A 132 -0.54 7.45 10.74
CA ALA A 132 -1.81 6.80 10.52
C ALA A 132 -2.79 7.05 11.67
N LEU A 133 -4.07 7.12 11.31
CA LEU A 133 -5.21 7.19 12.24
C LEU A 133 -6.25 6.15 11.83
N TYR A 134 -6.90 5.56 12.81
CA TYR A 134 -8.03 4.66 12.60
C TYR A 134 -9.09 4.94 13.66
N TRP A 135 -10.31 5.18 13.17
CA TRP A 135 -11.49 5.38 14.00
C TRP A 135 -12.50 4.29 13.70
N ASN A 136 -13.11 3.74 14.73
CA ASN A 136 -14.04 2.63 14.66
C ASN A 136 -15.17 2.85 15.69
N ASN A 137 -16.40 2.69 15.28
CA ASN A 137 -17.57 2.82 16.14
C ASN A 137 -18.73 1.92 15.66
N TYR A 138 -19.57 1.51 16.61
CA TYR A 138 -20.80 0.79 16.29
C TYR A 138 -21.94 1.79 16.14
N VAL A 139 -22.75 1.60 15.10
CA VAL A 139 -23.89 2.43 14.74
C VAL A 139 -25.11 1.54 14.46
N MET A 140 -26.30 1.99 14.82
CA MET A 140 -27.52 1.25 14.52
C MET A 140 -28.00 1.57 13.11
N LEU A 141 -28.07 0.56 12.24
CA LEU A 141 -28.72 0.63 10.93
C LEU A 141 -30.02 -0.18 10.96
N GLY A 142 -31.13 0.51 11.22
CA GLY A 142 -32.38 -0.13 11.55
C GLY A 142 -32.28 -0.88 12.88
N SER A 143 -32.50 -2.20 12.86
CA SER A 143 -32.37 -3.08 14.04
C SER A 143 -31.01 -3.75 14.17
N ARG A 144 -30.04 -3.43 13.31
CA ARG A 144 -28.73 -4.09 13.28
C ARG A 144 -27.65 -3.16 13.79
N GLU A 145 -26.88 -3.63 14.76
CA GLU A 145 -25.66 -2.97 15.20
C GLU A 145 -24.57 -3.23 14.15
N SER A 146 -24.18 -2.20 13.45
CA SER A 146 -23.22 -2.23 12.34
C SER A 146 -21.96 -1.48 12.73
N GLN A 147 -20.81 -1.87 12.18
CA GLN A 147 -19.53 -1.24 12.46
C GLN A 147 -19.21 -0.24 11.34
N LEU A 148 -18.97 1.00 11.71
CA LEU A 148 -18.50 2.07 10.83
C LEU A 148 -17.07 2.44 11.19
N ALA A 149 -16.19 2.44 10.21
CA ALA A 149 -14.78 2.76 10.42
C ALA A 149 -14.28 3.80 9.39
N PHE A 150 -13.34 4.64 9.84
CA PHE A 150 -12.59 5.56 8.99
C PHE A 150 -11.09 5.39 9.23
N GLY A 151 -10.33 5.50 8.16
CA GLY A 151 -8.87 5.40 8.20
C GLY A 151 -8.19 6.52 7.43
N LEU A 152 -7.09 6.99 7.97
CA LEU A 152 -6.17 7.92 7.32
C LEU A 152 -4.76 7.34 7.43
N ASN A 153 -4.01 7.37 6.34
CA ASN A 153 -2.59 7.04 6.33
C ASN A 153 -1.84 7.98 5.39
N ILE A 154 -0.85 8.70 5.91
CA ILE A 154 0.12 9.44 5.12
C ILE A 154 1.41 8.62 5.18
N SER A 155 1.76 7.98 4.08
CA SER A 155 2.90 7.07 4.01
C SER A 155 4.06 7.66 3.21
N ASN A 156 5.27 7.20 3.54
CA ASN A 156 6.52 7.57 2.88
C ASN A 156 6.83 9.09 2.96
N VAL A 157 6.54 9.74 4.06
CA VAL A 157 7.02 11.10 4.32
C VAL A 157 8.51 11.01 4.68
N GLY A 158 9.40 11.36 3.75
CA GLY A 158 10.81 11.06 3.98
C GLY A 158 11.81 11.79 3.09
N SER A 159 13.03 11.27 3.09
CA SER A 159 14.10 11.77 2.25
C SER A 159 13.85 11.46 0.77
N LYS A 160 14.50 12.20 -0.10
CA LYS A 160 14.64 11.81 -1.50
C LYS A 160 15.64 10.66 -1.63
N ILE A 161 15.57 9.93 -2.74
CA ILE A 161 16.49 8.88 -3.13
C ILE A 161 17.45 9.38 -4.22
N ASN A 162 18.73 9.00 -4.14
CA ASN A 162 19.76 9.34 -5.12
C ASN A 162 20.46 8.06 -5.59
N TYR A 163 20.67 7.94 -6.88
CA TYR A 163 21.32 6.79 -7.53
C TYR A 163 22.76 7.11 -8.00
N GLY A 164 23.44 8.02 -7.31
CA GLY A 164 24.83 8.40 -7.61
C GLY A 164 24.99 9.55 -8.61
N GLY A 165 23.90 10.05 -9.20
CA GLY A 165 23.92 11.21 -10.09
C GLY A 165 23.69 12.55 -9.37
N ASP A 166 23.59 13.63 -10.17
CA ASP A 166 23.42 15.01 -9.68
C ASP A 166 22.01 15.27 -9.10
N TYR A 167 21.04 14.40 -9.36
CA TYR A 167 19.64 14.60 -9.00
C TYR A 167 19.18 13.60 -7.94
N SER A 168 18.36 14.10 -7.03
CA SER A 168 17.63 13.28 -6.07
C SER A 168 16.14 13.27 -6.40
N TYR A 169 15.52 12.11 -6.30
CA TYR A 169 14.13 11.87 -6.71
C TYR A 169 13.22 11.75 -5.50
N PHE A 170 11.99 12.23 -5.62
CA PHE A 170 10.99 12.03 -4.58
C PHE A 170 10.63 10.55 -4.45
N ILE A 171 10.53 10.07 -3.22
CA ILE A 171 9.89 8.79 -2.95
C ILE A 171 8.36 8.97 -3.00
N PRO A 172 7.58 7.90 -3.26
CA PRO A 172 6.12 8.01 -3.45
C PRO A 172 5.39 8.25 -2.12
N THR A 173 5.44 9.49 -1.64
CA THR A 173 4.62 9.92 -0.50
C THR A 173 3.16 9.86 -0.90
N ASN A 174 2.31 9.20 -0.11
CA ASN A 174 0.91 8.98 -0.45
C ASN A 174 -0.02 9.30 0.72
N LEU A 175 -1.07 10.05 0.42
CA LEU A 175 -2.21 10.25 1.31
C LEU A 175 -3.29 9.24 0.96
N ARG A 176 -3.74 8.48 1.95
CA ARG A 176 -4.86 7.54 1.81
C ARG A 176 -5.93 7.84 2.83
N LEU A 177 -7.16 7.96 2.35
CA LEU A 177 -8.36 8.09 3.17
C LEU A 177 -9.27 6.91 2.86
N GLY A 178 -9.86 6.31 3.86
CA GLY A 178 -10.79 5.20 3.67
C GLY A 178 -11.96 5.23 4.63
N ALA A 179 -13.03 4.58 4.19
CA ALA A 179 -14.21 4.32 4.99
C ALA A 179 -14.65 2.86 4.79
N SER A 180 -15.19 2.26 5.83
CA SER A 180 -15.74 0.90 5.79
C SER A 180 -17.01 0.81 6.65
N LEU A 181 -17.98 0.06 6.16
CA LEU A 181 -19.23 -0.25 6.83
C LEU A 181 -19.46 -1.76 6.81
N MET A 182 -19.42 -2.40 7.97
CA MET A 182 -19.74 -3.82 8.13
C MET A 182 -21.13 -3.95 8.73
N ILE A 183 -21.98 -4.75 8.07
CA ILE A 183 -23.37 -5.01 8.43
C ILE A 183 -23.52 -6.51 8.73
N PRO A 184 -23.86 -6.91 9.96
CA PRO A 184 -24.22 -8.28 10.27
C PRO A 184 -25.60 -8.57 9.66
N VAL A 185 -25.68 -9.54 8.76
CA VAL A 185 -26.96 -9.97 8.16
C VAL A 185 -27.71 -10.89 9.12
N ASN A 186 -26.98 -11.80 9.77
CA ASN A 186 -27.41 -12.65 10.86
C ASN A 186 -26.17 -13.15 11.64
N GLU A 187 -26.33 -14.10 12.57
CA GLU A 187 -25.25 -14.63 13.41
C GLU A 187 -24.06 -15.21 12.63
N PHE A 188 -24.30 -15.72 11.41
CA PHE A 188 -23.27 -16.38 10.61
C PHE A 188 -22.82 -15.55 9.38
N ASN A 189 -23.60 -14.55 9.01
CA ASN A 189 -23.40 -13.83 7.76
C ASN A 189 -23.19 -12.36 7.99
N ARG A 190 -22.11 -11.79 7.42
CA ARG A 190 -21.86 -10.36 7.39
C ARG A 190 -21.43 -9.89 5.99
N VAL A 191 -21.77 -8.65 5.69
CA VAL A 191 -21.36 -7.97 4.46
C VAL A 191 -20.64 -6.69 4.84
N SER A 192 -19.51 -6.43 4.22
CA SER A 192 -18.73 -5.21 4.41
C SER A 192 -18.61 -4.47 3.09
N PHE A 193 -18.76 -3.14 3.13
CA PHE A 193 -18.50 -2.23 2.03
C PHE A 193 -17.38 -1.31 2.42
N SER A 194 -16.41 -1.10 1.53
CA SER A 194 -15.25 -0.26 1.79
C SER A 194 -14.92 0.61 0.59
N ALA A 195 -14.43 1.81 0.86
CA ALA A 195 -13.96 2.75 -0.14
C ALA A 195 -12.67 3.41 0.32
N ASP A 196 -11.69 3.52 -0.57
CA ASP A 196 -10.46 4.26 -0.34
C ASP A 196 -10.26 5.31 -1.45
N VAL A 197 -9.71 6.45 -1.07
CA VAL A 197 -9.19 7.47 -1.99
C VAL A 197 -7.72 7.69 -1.68
N ASN A 198 -6.89 7.71 -2.71
CA ASN A 198 -5.45 7.93 -2.60
C ASN A 198 -5.04 9.13 -3.44
N LYS A 199 -4.12 9.93 -2.93
CA LYS A 199 -3.42 10.98 -3.68
C LYS A 199 -1.92 10.84 -3.46
N LEU A 200 -1.17 10.78 -4.56
CA LEU A 200 0.28 10.83 -4.51
C LEU A 200 0.70 12.27 -4.19
N LEU A 201 1.43 12.45 -3.08
CA LEU A 201 1.91 13.75 -2.61
C LEU A 201 3.33 14.03 -3.15
N VAL A 202 3.47 13.90 -4.45
CA VAL A 202 4.70 14.22 -5.20
C VAL A 202 4.39 15.33 -6.17
N PRO A 203 5.18 16.42 -6.23
CA PRO A 203 4.89 17.53 -7.11
C PRO A 203 4.96 17.13 -8.58
N SER A 204 4.14 17.77 -9.40
CA SER A 204 4.17 17.62 -10.85
C SER A 204 5.46 18.19 -11.43
N LEU A 205 6.02 17.51 -12.42
CA LEU A 205 7.17 18.02 -13.16
C LEU A 205 6.74 19.27 -13.97
N PRO A 206 7.46 20.40 -13.87
CA PRO A 206 7.13 21.60 -14.63
C PRO A 206 7.09 21.32 -16.15
N LEU A 207 6.05 21.77 -16.83
CA LEU A 207 6.00 21.71 -18.30
C LEU A 207 6.92 22.77 -18.91
N LYS A 208 7.46 22.48 -20.10
CA LYS A 208 8.24 23.45 -20.85
C LYS A 208 7.36 24.58 -21.36
N ASN A 209 7.78 25.83 -21.16
CA ASN A 209 7.05 27.00 -21.62
C ASN A 209 7.30 27.23 -23.14
N ASP A 210 6.34 27.88 -23.79
CA ASP A 210 6.49 28.26 -25.19
C ASP A 210 7.70 29.21 -25.39
N GLY A 211 8.59 28.88 -26.31
CA GLY A 211 9.79 29.64 -26.57
C GLY A 211 10.95 29.48 -25.60
N GLU A 212 10.80 28.69 -24.56
CA GLU A 212 11.86 28.39 -23.58
C GLU A 212 12.95 27.50 -24.23
N THR A 213 14.23 27.82 -24.02
CA THR A 213 15.34 26.96 -24.47
C THR A 213 15.41 25.68 -23.63
N ASN A 214 16.13 24.66 -24.12
CA ASN A 214 16.32 23.44 -23.32
C ASN A 214 17.17 23.70 -22.06
N GLU A 215 18.14 24.64 -22.14
CA GLU A 215 18.97 25.01 -21.01
C GLU A 215 18.17 25.72 -19.91
N ASP A 216 17.38 26.74 -20.28
CA ASP A 216 16.53 27.46 -19.34
C ASP A 216 15.50 26.53 -18.68
N TYR A 217 14.91 25.63 -19.47
CA TYR A 217 13.97 24.62 -18.97
C TYR A 217 14.64 23.69 -17.94
N ASN A 218 15.82 23.15 -18.26
CA ASN A 218 16.55 22.25 -17.36
C ASN A 218 16.96 22.96 -16.06
N GLU A 219 17.43 24.21 -16.12
CA GLU A 219 17.73 25.00 -14.92
C GLU A 219 16.47 25.26 -14.07
N ARG A 220 15.35 25.58 -14.70
CA ARG A 220 14.08 25.77 -14.01
C ARG A 220 13.59 24.48 -13.35
N VAL A 221 13.62 23.35 -14.06
CA VAL A 221 13.26 22.03 -13.51
C VAL A 221 14.18 21.67 -12.34
N ARG A 222 15.49 21.91 -12.48
CA ARG A 222 16.44 21.69 -11.37
C ARG A 222 16.01 22.46 -10.12
N ARG A 223 15.81 23.76 -10.24
CA ARG A 223 15.46 24.64 -9.12
C ARG A 223 14.08 24.35 -8.55
N GLU A 224 13.08 24.12 -9.41
CA GLU A 224 11.66 24.03 -9.01
C GLU A 224 11.19 22.62 -8.67
N TYR A 225 11.97 21.59 -9.00
CA TYR A 225 11.64 20.20 -8.77
C TYR A 225 12.76 19.44 -8.05
N TYR A 226 13.98 19.37 -8.64
CA TYR A 226 15.05 18.57 -8.05
C TYR A 226 15.66 19.16 -6.79
N ASP A 227 15.74 20.48 -6.65
CA ASP A 227 16.29 21.15 -5.44
C ASP A 227 15.22 21.38 -4.36
N MET A 228 13.94 21.09 -4.67
CA MET A 228 12.84 21.24 -3.71
C MET A 228 12.92 20.19 -2.61
N SER A 229 12.68 20.57 -1.34
CA SER A 229 12.59 19.62 -0.24
C SER A 229 11.33 18.74 -0.34
N SER A 230 11.39 17.51 0.19
CA SER A 230 10.27 16.56 0.18
C SER A 230 9.00 17.16 0.81
N ILE A 231 9.14 17.84 1.95
CA ILE A 231 8.00 18.46 2.65
C ILE A 231 7.35 19.57 1.80
N LYS A 232 8.17 20.42 1.17
CA LYS A 232 7.65 21.48 0.27
C LYS A 232 6.95 20.87 -0.93
N GLY A 233 7.53 19.80 -1.52
CA GLY A 233 6.92 19.06 -2.64
C GLY A 233 5.58 18.45 -2.27
N MET A 234 5.48 17.85 -1.07
CA MET A 234 4.24 17.28 -0.57
C MET A 234 3.10 18.31 -0.49
N PHE A 235 3.37 19.52 0.04
CA PHE A 235 2.34 20.57 0.08
C PHE A 235 2.05 21.18 -1.31
N LYS A 236 3.06 21.29 -2.17
CA LYS A 236 2.88 21.81 -3.54
C LYS A 236 1.95 20.91 -4.37
N SER A 237 2.01 19.58 -4.18
CA SER A 237 1.22 18.60 -4.93
C SER A 237 -0.30 18.74 -4.78
N PHE A 238 -0.80 19.61 -3.91
CA PHE A 238 -2.24 19.88 -3.78
C PHE A 238 -2.76 20.97 -4.73
N GLY A 239 -1.92 21.57 -5.57
CA GLY A 239 -2.35 22.65 -6.43
C GLY A 239 -1.36 22.94 -7.56
N ASP A 240 -0.61 21.95 -8.03
CA ASP A 240 0.41 22.11 -9.04
C ASP A 240 0.12 21.33 -10.34
N SER A 241 -1.08 20.77 -10.46
CA SER A 241 -1.48 20.09 -11.69
C SER A 241 -1.57 21.07 -12.86
N PRO A 242 -0.94 20.77 -14.02
CA PRO A 242 -0.97 21.64 -15.20
C PRO A 242 -2.38 21.93 -15.70
N ASN A 243 -3.34 21.03 -15.45
CA ASN A 243 -4.74 21.16 -15.84
C ASN A 243 -5.60 21.81 -14.75
N GLY A 244 -4.98 22.48 -13.75
CA GLY A 244 -5.67 23.12 -12.62
C GLY A 244 -6.50 22.13 -11.80
N PHE A 245 -7.63 22.59 -11.27
CA PHE A 245 -8.48 21.78 -10.38
C PHE A 245 -8.96 20.46 -11.00
N LYS A 246 -9.22 20.45 -12.31
CA LYS A 246 -9.59 19.20 -13.02
C LYS A 246 -8.45 18.20 -12.99
N GLY A 247 -7.22 18.64 -13.22
CA GLY A 247 -6.04 17.78 -13.14
C GLY A 247 -5.80 17.25 -11.73
N GLU A 248 -6.02 18.07 -10.70
CA GLU A 248 -5.95 17.62 -9.30
C GLU A 248 -6.96 16.50 -8.98
N LEU A 249 -8.17 16.57 -9.56
CA LEU A 249 -9.15 15.48 -9.42
C LEU A 249 -8.73 14.22 -10.19
N GLU A 250 -8.08 14.37 -11.34
CA GLU A 250 -7.55 13.26 -12.13
C GLU A 250 -6.39 12.53 -11.43
N GLU A 251 -5.68 13.18 -10.52
CA GLU A 251 -4.62 12.56 -9.70
C GLU A 251 -5.16 11.66 -8.57
N LEU A 252 -6.46 11.75 -8.27
CA LEU A 252 -7.08 10.90 -7.27
C LEU A 252 -7.30 9.49 -7.81
N GLN A 253 -6.72 8.53 -7.13
CA GLN A 253 -7.03 7.11 -7.34
C GLN A 253 -8.06 6.69 -6.29
N TRP A 254 -9.06 5.93 -6.70
CA TRP A 254 -10.07 5.45 -5.76
C TRP A 254 -10.39 3.97 -5.99
N GLY A 255 -10.83 3.34 -4.94
CA GLY A 255 -11.22 1.94 -4.96
C GLY A 255 -12.48 1.71 -4.15
N LEU A 256 -13.30 0.78 -4.62
CA LEU A 256 -14.45 0.25 -3.91
C LEU A 256 -14.26 -1.23 -3.67
N GLY A 257 -14.69 -1.71 -2.52
CA GLY A 257 -14.62 -3.12 -2.16
C GLY A 257 -15.89 -3.58 -1.46
N MET A 258 -16.25 -4.84 -1.71
CA MET A 258 -17.29 -5.56 -1.01
C MET A 258 -16.74 -6.89 -0.53
N GLU A 259 -17.03 -7.26 0.70
CA GLU A 259 -16.73 -8.57 1.26
C GLU A 259 -18.00 -9.19 1.85
N TYR A 260 -18.24 -10.44 1.52
CA TYR A 260 -19.20 -11.31 2.20
C TYR A 260 -18.44 -12.34 3.02
N THR A 261 -18.76 -12.46 4.30
CA THR A 261 -18.14 -13.43 5.20
C THR A 261 -19.20 -14.36 5.78
N TYR A 262 -18.91 -15.66 5.72
CA TYR A 262 -19.73 -16.72 6.30
C TYR A 262 -19.01 -17.39 7.46
N ASN A 263 -19.67 -17.40 8.62
CA ASN A 263 -19.21 -18.06 9.85
C ASN A 263 -17.78 -17.69 10.28
N ASP A 264 -17.33 -16.46 9.96
CA ASP A 264 -15.96 -15.98 10.18
C ASP A 264 -14.85 -16.85 9.55
N GLN A 265 -15.23 -17.79 8.69
CA GLN A 265 -14.33 -18.77 8.06
C GLN A 265 -14.19 -18.56 6.57
N PHE A 266 -15.25 -18.33 5.84
CA PHE A 266 -15.21 -18.16 4.41
C PHE A 266 -15.48 -16.71 4.04
N SER A 267 -14.66 -16.16 3.18
CA SER A 267 -14.84 -14.80 2.66
C SER A 267 -14.83 -14.82 1.14
N LEU A 268 -15.75 -14.08 0.54
CA LEU A 268 -15.75 -13.75 -0.88
C LEU A 268 -15.60 -12.24 -1.02
N ARG A 269 -14.77 -11.82 -1.93
CA ARG A 269 -14.43 -10.40 -2.12
C ARG A 269 -14.57 -10.01 -3.57
N ALA A 270 -15.10 -8.82 -3.80
CA ALA A 270 -15.11 -8.16 -5.10
C ALA A 270 -14.67 -6.70 -4.91
N GLY A 271 -13.97 -6.15 -5.88
CA GLY A 271 -13.55 -4.77 -5.83
C GLY A 271 -13.34 -4.17 -7.21
N TYR A 272 -13.28 -2.84 -7.23
CA TYR A 272 -12.94 -2.06 -8.41
C TYR A 272 -11.92 -0.99 -8.04
N HIS A 273 -10.93 -0.80 -8.88
CA HIS A 273 -9.91 0.26 -8.77
C HIS A 273 -9.97 1.16 -10.00
N HIS A 274 -9.89 2.46 -9.74
CA HIS A 274 -9.90 3.49 -10.76
C HIS A 274 -8.71 4.42 -10.62
N GLU A 275 -8.02 4.63 -11.72
CA GLU A 275 -7.03 5.66 -11.95
C GLU A 275 -7.32 6.35 -13.27
N SER A 276 -7.16 7.68 -13.32
CA SER A 276 -7.40 8.45 -14.55
C SER A 276 -6.46 8.03 -15.67
N ASP A 277 -6.93 8.11 -16.91
CA ASP A 277 -6.11 7.80 -18.09
C ASP A 277 -4.90 8.73 -18.22
N SER A 278 -5.00 9.96 -17.74
CA SER A 278 -3.90 10.93 -17.67
C SER A 278 -2.83 10.58 -16.64
N GLN A 279 -3.14 9.67 -15.69
CA GLN A 279 -2.26 9.29 -14.57
C GLN A 279 -1.78 7.82 -14.65
N GLY A 280 -1.99 7.16 -15.77
CA GLY A 280 -1.58 5.77 -15.99
C GLY A 280 -2.71 4.81 -16.35
N GLY A 281 -3.98 5.21 -16.17
CA GLY A 281 -5.15 4.50 -16.68
C GLY A 281 -5.39 3.12 -16.08
N ARG A 282 -4.88 2.83 -14.88
CA ARG A 282 -5.04 1.53 -14.22
C ARG A 282 -6.46 1.37 -13.69
N LYS A 283 -7.29 0.72 -14.48
CA LYS A 283 -8.68 0.39 -14.13
C LYS A 283 -8.84 -1.11 -14.16
N PHE A 284 -9.29 -1.69 -13.06
CA PHE A 284 -9.44 -3.15 -12.96
C PHE A 284 -10.46 -3.55 -11.90
N PHE A 285 -11.08 -4.71 -12.13
CA PHE A 285 -11.83 -5.43 -11.12
C PHE A 285 -10.92 -6.42 -10.39
N THR A 286 -11.29 -6.73 -9.15
CA THR A 286 -10.64 -7.76 -8.35
C THR A 286 -11.69 -8.74 -7.83
N LEU A 287 -11.35 -10.02 -7.85
CA LEU A 287 -12.12 -11.08 -7.20
C LEU A 287 -11.21 -11.77 -6.20
N GLY A 288 -11.75 -12.15 -5.06
CA GLY A 288 -10.97 -12.81 -4.02
C GLY A 288 -11.80 -13.81 -3.24
N ALA A 289 -11.11 -14.80 -2.71
CA ALA A 289 -11.67 -15.75 -1.76
C ALA A 289 -10.69 -15.97 -0.60
N GLY A 290 -11.23 -16.14 0.59
CA GLY A 290 -10.46 -16.40 1.80
C GLY A 290 -11.05 -17.54 2.59
N PHE A 291 -10.18 -18.30 3.22
CA PHE A 291 -10.55 -19.36 4.16
C PHE A 291 -9.72 -19.24 5.42
N ARG A 292 -10.40 -19.15 6.57
CA ARG A 292 -9.80 -19.03 7.89
C ARG A 292 -10.08 -20.28 8.71
N MET A 293 -9.03 -20.89 9.22
CA MET A 293 -9.07 -21.88 10.28
C MET A 293 -8.63 -21.24 11.60
N ASN A 294 -8.64 -21.98 12.70
CA ASN A 294 -8.30 -21.42 14.03
C ASN A 294 -6.92 -20.75 14.10
N VAL A 295 -5.97 -21.20 13.29
CA VAL A 295 -4.57 -20.77 13.34
C VAL A 295 -4.10 -20.18 12.02
N LEU A 296 -4.66 -20.65 10.92
CA LEU A 296 -4.19 -20.36 9.56
C LEU A 296 -5.31 -19.72 8.75
N SER A 297 -5.00 -18.65 8.02
CA SER A 297 -5.86 -18.16 6.97
C SER A 297 -5.11 -18.19 5.63
N ILE A 298 -5.83 -18.53 4.59
CA ILE A 298 -5.35 -18.54 3.20
C ILE A 298 -6.27 -17.65 2.40
N ASP A 299 -5.71 -16.67 1.71
CA ASP A 299 -6.43 -15.77 0.84
C ASP A 299 -5.85 -15.81 -0.56
N ALA A 300 -6.72 -15.79 -1.56
CA ALA A 300 -6.37 -15.65 -2.96
C ALA A 300 -7.12 -14.48 -3.59
N GLY A 301 -6.43 -13.70 -4.40
CA GLY A 301 -7.00 -12.57 -5.13
C GLY A 301 -6.57 -12.57 -6.58
N TYR A 302 -7.47 -12.23 -7.48
CA TYR A 302 -7.23 -12.20 -8.91
C TYR A 302 -7.66 -10.85 -9.49
N VAL A 303 -6.82 -10.30 -10.36
CA VAL A 303 -7.04 -9.02 -11.04
C VAL A 303 -7.54 -9.25 -12.45
N VAL A 304 -8.64 -8.59 -12.81
CA VAL A 304 -9.21 -8.56 -14.16
C VAL A 304 -9.17 -7.11 -14.63
N ALA A 305 -8.27 -6.79 -15.53
CA ALA A 305 -8.16 -5.45 -16.05
C ALA A 305 -9.30 -5.12 -17.03
N THR A 306 -9.73 -3.87 -17.05
CA THR A 306 -10.73 -3.38 -18.01
C THR A 306 -10.15 -3.14 -19.39
N ASN A 307 -8.80 -3.00 -19.49
CA ASN A 307 -8.08 -2.82 -20.74
C ASN A 307 -7.02 -3.93 -20.87
N ALA A 308 -6.96 -4.59 -22.02
CA ALA A 308 -6.02 -5.68 -22.31
C ALA A 308 -4.53 -5.25 -22.27
N THR A 309 -4.25 -3.95 -22.40
CA THR A 309 -2.90 -3.39 -22.28
C THR A 309 -2.47 -3.11 -20.83
N ASN A 310 -3.36 -3.28 -19.86
CA ASN A 310 -3.02 -3.07 -18.47
C ASN A 310 -2.06 -4.17 -18.00
N PRO A 311 -0.85 -3.81 -17.54
CA PRO A 311 0.16 -4.78 -17.14
C PRO A 311 -0.21 -5.59 -15.88
N LEU A 312 -1.19 -5.15 -15.10
CA LEU A 312 -1.69 -5.85 -13.92
C LEU A 312 -2.71 -6.95 -14.25
N ASP A 313 -3.16 -7.06 -15.52
CA ASP A 313 -4.15 -8.05 -15.92
C ASP A 313 -3.66 -9.48 -15.60
N GLN A 314 -4.57 -10.30 -15.10
CA GLN A 314 -4.32 -11.69 -14.69
C GLN A 314 -3.29 -11.84 -13.55
N THR A 315 -3.07 -10.81 -12.74
CA THR A 315 -2.24 -10.92 -11.55
C THR A 315 -2.96 -11.74 -10.49
N LEU A 316 -2.31 -12.82 -10.04
CA LEU A 316 -2.76 -13.65 -8.92
C LEU A 316 -1.96 -13.25 -7.67
N ARG A 317 -2.65 -12.99 -6.57
CA ARG A 317 -2.04 -12.79 -5.25
C ARG A 317 -2.43 -13.94 -4.34
N VAL A 318 -1.46 -14.49 -3.64
CA VAL A 318 -1.69 -15.49 -2.59
C VAL A 318 -1.15 -14.95 -1.28
N SER A 319 -1.94 -15.05 -0.22
CA SER A 319 -1.60 -14.59 1.12
C SER A 319 -1.85 -15.69 2.12
N LEU A 320 -0.90 -15.85 3.03
CA LEU A 320 -1.00 -16.75 4.18
C LEU A 320 -0.90 -15.91 5.44
N SER A 321 -1.69 -16.24 6.45
CA SER A 321 -1.56 -15.62 7.76
C SER A 321 -1.74 -16.62 8.89
N PHE A 322 -1.02 -16.36 9.97
CA PHE A 322 -1.00 -17.21 11.17
C PHE A 322 -1.42 -16.39 12.38
N ASP A 323 -2.40 -16.90 13.09
CA ASP A 323 -2.86 -16.37 14.36
C ASP A 323 -2.11 -17.05 15.52
N MET A 324 -1.33 -16.24 16.25
CA MET A 324 -0.47 -16.77 17.32
C MET A 324 -1.26 -17.20 18.58
N ASP A 325 -2.44 -16.64 18.81
CA ASP A 325 -3.30 -17.09 19.94
C ASP A 325 -3.90 -18.46 19.64
N GLY A 326 -4.27 -18.71 18.39
CA GLY A 326 -4.68 -20.03 17.92
C GLY A 326 -3.56 -21.07 18.06
N ILE A 327 -2.31 -20.70 17.76
CA ILE A 327 -1.15 -21.58 17.94
C ILE A 327 -0.99 -21.97 19.42
N LYS A 328 -1.03 -21.01 20.35
CA LYS A 328 -0.94 -21.31 21.79
C LYS A 328 -2.02 -22.26 22.25
N SER A 329 -3.24 -22.12 21.75
CA SER A 329 -4.35 -23.01 22.11
C SER A 329 -4.15 -24.45 21.66
N LEU A 330 -3.43 -24.69 20.55
CA LEU A 330 -3.08 -26.03 20.08
C LEU A 330 -2.07 -26.75 21.02
N PHE A 331 -1.11 -26.00 21.56
CA PHE A 331 -0.08 -26.53 22.44
C PHE A 331 -0.52 -26.60 23.92
N SER A 332 -1.52 -25.82 24.33
CA SER A 332 -2.03 -25.83 25.70
C SER A 332 -3.04 -26.97 25.98
N LYS A 333 -3.49 -27.71 24.96
CA LYS A 333 -4.40 -28.86 25.06
C LYS A 333 -3.67 -30.20 25.32
N LYS A 334 -2.44 -30.16 25.85
CA LYS A 334 -1.75 -31.36 26.31
C LYS A 334 -1.74 -31.46 27.84
#